data_6df200cd9a988f3fdc0f6c6d297ede43
#
_entry.id   6df200cd9a988f3fdc0f6c6d297ede43
#
_cell.length_a   1.000
_cell.length_b   1.000
_cell.length_c   1.000
_cell.angle_alpha   90.00
_cell.angle_beta   90.00
_cell.angle_gamma   90.00
#
_symmetry.space_group_name_H-M   'P 1'
#
loop_
_entity.id
_entity.type
_entity.pdbx_description
1 polymer ?
#
loop_
_entity_poly.entity_id
_entity_poly.type
_entity_poly.pdbx_seq_one_letter_code
_entity_poly.pdbx_strand_id
1 'polypeptide(L)' 'MKQEAINKIEAKLLSLKFKVDKLRNQLSMGLTAGITIEETKDLIDGLSKERKLFTYILEQINK' A
#
# COMPACT_ATOMS: atom_id res chain seq x y z
N MET A 1 8.71 18.00 -13.43
CA MET A 1 7.29 18.14 -13.62
C MET A 1 6.64 16.80 -13.81
N LYS A 2 6.49 16.29 -15.04
CA LYS A 2 5.91 14.95 -15.20
C LYS A 2 6.74 13.88 -14.45
N GLN A 3 8.07 13.93 -14.59
CA GLN A 3 8.94 12.98 -13.93
C GLN A 3 8.91 13.10 -12.41
N GLU A 4 8.78 14.33 -11.90
CA GLU A 4 8.64 14.55 -10.46
C GLU A 4 7.37 13.91 -9.92
N ALA A 5 6.25 14.05 -10.65
CA ALA A 5 4.99 13.44 -10.25
C ALA A 5 5.10 11.92 -10.27
N ILE A 6 5.73 11.36 -11.31
CA ILE A 6 5.97 9.93 -11.40
C ILE A 6 6.80 9.44 -10.22
N ASN A 7 7.89 10.14 -9.91
CA ASN A 7 8.78 9.76 -8.80
C ASN A 7 8.04 9.76 -7.46
N LYS A 8 7.21 10.76 -7.21
CA LYS A 8 6.42 10.83 -5.98
C LYS A 8 5.42 9.70 -5.86
N ILE A 9 4.75 9.36 -6.97
CA ILE A 9 3.78 8.26 -6.98
C ILE A 9 4.48 6.92 -6.77
N GLU A 10 5.61 6.72 -7.42
CA GLU A 10 6.40 5.49 -7.25
C GLU A 10 6.88 5.33 -5.82
N ALA A 11 7.34 6.42 -5.18
CA ALA A 11 7.76 6.40 -3.79
C ALA A 11 6.58 6.06 -2.87
N LYS A 12 5.39 6.60 -3.16
CA LYS A 12 4.18 6.30 -2.41
C LYS A 12 3.79 4.83 -2.56
N LEU A 13 3.85 4.29 -3.78
CA LEU A 13 3.56 2.90 -4.04
C LEU A 13 4.50 1.97 -3.28
N LEU A 14 5.78 2.29 -3.24
CA LEU A 14 6.76 1.51 -2.51
C LEU A 14 6.46 1.53 -1.01
N SER A 15 6.13 2.69 -0.47
CA SER A 15 5.76 2.84 0.93
C SER A 15 4.52 1.99 1.27
N LEU A 16 3.51 2.02 0.41
CA LEU A 16 2.29 1.22 0.60
C LEU A 16 2.60 -0.27 0.54
N LYS A 17 3.46 -0.68 -0.37
CA LYS A 17 3.88 -2.08 -0.48
C LYS A 17 4.54 -2.55 0.80
N PHE A 18 5.46 -1.78 1.36
CA PHE A 18 6.13 -2.13 2.61
C PHE A 18 5.13 -2.24 3.77
N LYS A 19 4.18 -1.32 3.85
CA LYS A 19 3.15 -1.37 4.89
C LYS A 19 2.30 -2.62 4.79
N VAL A 20 1.87 -2.97 3.58
CA VAL A 20 1.06 -4.16 3.34
C VAL A 20 1.86 -5.42 3.68
N ASP A 21 3.09 -5.50 3.21
CA ASP A 21 3.96 -6.66 3.47
C ASP A 21 4.20 -6.85 4.97
N LYS A 22 4.43 -5.75 5.69
CA LYS A 22 4.63 -5.79 7.13
C LYS A 22 3.39 -6.30 7.84
N LEU A 23 2.22 -5.79 7.48
CA LEU A 23 0.95 -6.22 8.09
C LEU A 23 0.65 -7.68 7.81
N ARG A 24 0.87 -8.12 6.56
CA ARG A 24 0.68 -9.52 6.18
C ARG A 24 1.61 -10.44 6.96
N ASN A 25 2.86 -10.03 7.13
CA ASN A 25 3.84 -10.78 7.89
C ASN A 25 3.42 -10.90 9.35
N GLN A 26 3.00 -9.80 9.96
CA GLN A 26 2.51 -9.80 11.35
C GLN A 26 1.29 -10.70 11.50
N LEU A 27 0.37 -10.66 10.56
CA LEU A 27 -0.82 -11.50 10.57
C LEU A 27 -0.45 -12.99 10.47
N SER A 28 0.48 -13.32 9.58
CA SER A 28 0.98 -14.68 9.39
C SER A 28 1.63 -15.23 10.66
N MET A 29 2.30 -14.37 11.41
CA MET A 29 2.99 -14.76 12.66
C MET A 29 2.08 -14.66 13.88
N GLY A 30 0.84 -14.24 13.72
CA GLY A 30 -0.09 -14.05 14.82
C GLY A 30 0.20 -12.82 15.66
N LEU A 31 1.06 -11.92 15.18
CA LEU A 31 1.46 -10.72 15.91
C LEU A 31 0.62 -9.54 15.45
N THR A 32 -0.49 -9.29 16.12
CA THR A 32 -1.41 -8.22 15.72
C THR A 32 -1.26 -6.94 16.55
N ALA A 33 -0.31 -6.93 17.49
CA ALA A 33 0.07 -5.73 18.24
C ALA A 33 -1.12 -4.97 18.86
N GLY A 34 -2.03 -5.70 19.48
CA GLY A 34 -3.18 -5.11 20.18
C GLY A 34 -4.40 -4.82 19.32
N ILE A 35 -4.31 -5.04 18.01
CA ILE A 35 -5.48 -4.95 17.13
C ILE A 35 -5.93 -6.36 16.73
N THR A 36 -7.18 -6.48 16.32
CA THR A 36 -7.72 -7.78 15.93
C THR A 36 -7.22 -8.20 14.56
N ILE A 37 -7.34 -9.50 14.26
CA ILE A 37 -7.02 -10.05 12.94
C ILE A 37 -7.91 -9.37 11.88
N GLU A 38 -9.18 -9.17 12.20
CA GLU A 38 -10.13 -8.54 11.29
C GLU A 38 -9.72 -7.09 10.99
N GLU A 39 -9.33 -6.32 12.01
CA GLU A 39 -8.86 -4.95 11.82
C GLU A 39 -7.59 -4.91 10.97
N THR A 40 -6.69 -5.87 11.18
CA THR A 40 -5.48 -5.97 10.38
C THR A 40 -5.82 -6.23 8.91
N LYS A 41 -6.76 -7.14 8.64
CA LYS A 41 -7.22 -7.41 7.28
C LYS A 41 -7.86 -6.19 6.64
N ASP A 42 -8.63 -5.41 7.41
CA ASP A 42 -9.24 -4.18 6.91
C ASP A 42 -8.19 -3.15 6.54
N LEU A 43 -7.13 -3.02 7.34
CA LEU A 43 -6.02 -2.12 7.03
C LEU A 43 -5.31 -2.54 5.74
N ILE A 44 -5.06 -3.83 5.57
CA ILE A 44 -4.44 -4.37 4.35
C ILE A 44 -5.32 -4.07 3.15
N ASP A 45 -6.62 -4.28 3.27
CA ASP A 45 -7.56 -4.02 2.18
C ASP A 45 -7.57 -2.55 1.78
N GLY A 46 -7.60 -1.64 2.76
CA GLY A 46 -7.56 -0.20 2.51
C GLY A 46 -6.27 0.23 1.81
N LEU A 47 -5.13 -0.28 2.27
CA LEU A 47 -3.83 0.01 1.66
C LEU A 47 -3.74 -0.56 0.25
N SER A 48 -4.31 -1.75 0.03
CA SER A 48 -4.35 -2.37 -1.31
C SER A 48 -5.17 -1.56 -2.29
N LYS A 49 -6.28 -0.98 -1.83
CA LYS A 49 -7.12 -0.09 -2.65
C LYS A 49 -6.37 1.18 -3.01
N GLU A 50 -5.62 1.76 -2.06
CA GLU A 50 -4.78 2.92 -2.35
C GLU A 50 -3.71 2.59 -3.39
N ARG A 51 -3.09 1.42 -3.29
CA ARG A 51 -2.11 0.98 -4.29
C ARG A 51 -2.71 0.93 -5.68
N LYS A 52 -3.90 0.38 -5.80
CA LYS A 52 -4.60 0.30 -7.10
C LYS A 52 -4.88 1.69 -7.66
N LEU A 53 -5.30 2.61 -6.81
CA LEU A 53 -5.57 3.99 -7.22
C LEU A 53 -4.30 4.67 -7.74
N PHE A 54 -3.21 4.59 -6.99
CA PHE A 54 -1.95 5.21 -7.40
C PHE A 54 -1.36 4.55 -8.64
N THR A 55 -1.51 3.24 -8.78
CA THR A 55 -1.09 2.53 -10.00
C THR A 55 -1.87 3.02 -11.21
N TYR A 56 -3.18 3.21 -11.06
CA TYR A 56 -4.01 3.75 -12.12
C TYR A 56 -3.56 5.17 -12.51
N ILE A 57 -3.31 6.02 -11.51
CA ILE A 57 -2.84 7.39 -11.76
C ILE A 57 -1.52 7.37 -12.50
N LEU A 58 -0.60 6.50 -12.10
CA LEU A 58 0.70 6.38 -12.75
C LEU A 58 0.55 5.96 -14.22
N GLU A 59 -0.34 5.01 -14.50
CA GLU A 59 -0.63 4.58 -15.87
C GLU A 59 -1.16 5.73 -16.72
N GLN A 60 -2.03 6.57 -16.15
CA GLN A 60 -2.58 7.72 -16.87
C GLN A 60 -1.50 8.76 -17.18
N ILE A 61 -0.58 8.98 -16.25
CA ILE A 61 0.53 9.93 -16.46
C ILE A 61 1.47 9.45 -17.55
N ASN A 62 1.68 8.13 -17.63
CA ASN A 62 2.61 7.54 -18.61
C ASN A 62 2.02 7.34 -20.00
N LYS A 63 0.77 7.64 -20.20
CA LYS A 63 0.13 7.53 -21.51
C LYS A 63 0.61 8.58 -22.53
#